data_a1ba9958586b308d2ae9d6c27f24be40
#
_entry.id   a1ba9958586b308d2ae9d6c27f24be40
#
_cell.length_a   1.000
_cell.length_b   1.000
_cell.length_c   1.000
_cell.angle_alpha   90.00
_cell.angle_beta   90.00
_cell.angle_gamma   90.00
#
_symmetry.space_group_name_H-M   'P 1'
#
loop_
_entity.id
_entity.type
_entity.pdbx_description
1 polymer ?
#
loop_
_entity_poly.entity_id
_entity_poly.type
_entity_poly.pdbx_seq_one_letter_code
_entity_poly.pdbx_strand_id
1 'polypeptide(L)'
;MRAAILLLLEERPMHGYELIQQIAAKSNGTWKPSPGSIYPALSQLEDEGLVLIDKVAGRKTAALTDEGRTHVDAHRGDLGSPWDDVAESVGVDARDLRALIGQLMGAAGQVAGVGTPAQVEQAAEILTEARRSLYRILADDGPTDRDPDDTVDAPDAT
;
A
#
# COMPACT_ATOMS: atom_id res chain seq x y z
N MET A 1 11.90 -1.72 2.25
CA MET A 1 11.57 -2.92 3.05
C MET A 1 12.37 -2.98 4.35
N ARG A 2 13.70 -3.01 4.29
CA ARG A 2 14.60 -3.09 5.46
C ARG A 2 14.27 -2.02 6.54
N ALA A 3 14.20 -0.74 6.18
CA ALA A 3 13.88 0.35 7.10
C ALA A 3 12.52 0.14 7.80
N ALA A 4 11.50 -0.29 7.06
CA ALA A 4 10.19 -0.56 7.62
C ALA A 4 10.18 -1.66 8.68
N ILE A 5 10.92 -2.76 8.45
CA ILE A 5 11.06 -3.84 9.41
C ILE A 5 11.78 -3.36 10.68
N LEU A 6 12.90 -2.66 10.54
CA LEU A 6 13.68 -2.14 11.67
C LEU A 6 12.85 -1.19 12.54
N LEU A 7 12.15 -0.23 11.94
CA LEU A 7 11.32 0.74 12.65
C LEU A 7 10.13 0.08 13.37
N LEU A 8 9.53 -0.96 12.78
CA LEU A 8 8.45 -1.71 13.44
C LEU A 8 8.97 -2.55 14.61
N LEU A 9 10.13 -3.20 14.45
CA LEU A 9 10.73 -4.01 15.51
C LEU A 9 11.30 -3.16 16.64
N GLU A 10 11.54 -1.88 16.43
CA GLU A 10 11.86 -0.93 17.50
C GLU A 10 10.69 -0.74 18.46
N GLU A 11 9.45 -0.73 17.96
CA GLU A 11 8.26 -0.60 18.79
C GLU A 11 8.06 -1.85 19.67
N ARG A 12 8.17 -3.05 19.10
CA ARG A 12 8.06 -4.33 19.79
C ARG A 12 8.45 -5.51 18.89
N PRO A 13 8.76 -6.68 19.48
CA PRO A 13 8.93 -7.92 18.71
C PRO A 13 7.66 -8.30 17.95
N MET A 14 7.80 -8.80 16.70
CA MET A 14 6.68 -9.16 15.82
C MET A 14 6.96 -10.43 15.02
N HIS A 15 5.88 -11.14 14.63
CA HIS A 15 5.97 -12.23 13.65
C HIS A 15 6.02 -11.66 12.23
N GLY A 16 6.57 -12.43 11.28
CA GLY A 16 6.64 -12.00 9.87
C GLY A 16 5.28 -11.61 9.28
N TYR A 17 4.21 -12.35 9.60
CA TYR A 17 2.86 -12.00 9.16
C TYR A 17 2.34 -10.71 9.79
N GLU A 18 2.67 -10.46 11.05
CA GLU A 18 2.32 -9.24 11.76
C GLU A 18 3.03 -8.01 11.16
N LEU A 19 4.31 -8.16 10.79
CA LEU A 19 5.03 -7.12 10.05
C LEU A 19 4.34 -6.75 8.73
N ILE A 20 3.85 -7.74 7.96
CA ILE A 20 3.07 -7.49 6.74
C ILE A 20 1.83 -6.66 7.04
N GLN A 21 1.09 -7.00 8.09
CA GLN A 21 -0.12 -6.27 8.48
C GLN A 21 0.19 -4.85 8.98
N GLN A 22 1.24 -4.68 9.78
CA GLN A 22 1.63 -3.36 10.28
C GLN A 22 2.15 -2.45 9.18
N ILE A 23 2.92 -2.96 8.21
CA ILE A 23 3.34 -2.20 7.04
C ILE A 23 2.11 -1.76 6.23
N ALA A 24 1.16 -2.65 6.00
CA ALA A 24 -0.07 -2.32 5.30
C ALA A 24 -0.90 -1.27 6.06
N ALA A 25 -1.01 -1.39 7.38
CA ALA A 25 -1.74 -0.44 8.21
C ALA A 25 -1.08 0.95 8.22
N LYS A 26 0.23 1.03 8.46
CA LYS A 26 0.98 2.31 8.49
C LYS A 26 1.03 3.02 7.12
N SER A 27 0.98 2.25 6.03
CA SER A 27 0.91 2.79 4.67
C SER A 27 -0.52 3.01 4.14
N ASN A 28 -1.53 2.96 5.02
CA ASN A 28 -2.96 3.04 4.63
C ASN A 28 -3.34 2.07 3.49
N GLY A 29 -2.77 0.85 3.51
CA GLY A 29 -3.01 -0.19 2.51
C GLY A 29 -2.29 0.02 1.18
N THR A 30 -1.50 1.09 1.03
CA THR A 30 -0.75 1.38 -0.20
C THR A 30 0.37 0.39 -0.41
N TRP A 31 1.00 -0.08 0.67
CA TRP A 31 2.09 -1.03 0.64
C TRP A 31 1.74 -2.30 1.42
N LYS A 32 1.53 -3.39 0.72
CA LYS A 32 1.27 -4.71 1.30
C LYS A 32 2.34 -5.69 0.80
N PRO A 33 3.45 -5.85 1.53
CA PRO A 33 4.50 -6.77 1.13
C PRO A 33 4.01 -8.23 1.17
N SER A 34 4.59 -9.05 0.29
CA SER A 34 4.33 -10.49 0.29
C SER A 34 5.20 -11.22 1.32
N PRO A 35 4.83 -12.44 1.75
CA PRO A 35 5.72 -13.29 2.54
C PRO A 35 7.07 -13.52 1.87
N GLY A 36 7.08 -13.65 0.52
CA GLY A 36 8.29 -13.83 -0.27
C GLY A 36 9.27 -12.66 -0.25
N SER A 37 8.84 -11.46 0.18
CA SER A 37 9.71 -10.29 0.36
C SER A 37 10.07 -10.04 1.84
N ILE A 38 9.19 -10.37 2.78
CA ILE A 38 9.44 -10.15 4.22
C ILE A 38 10.46 -11.15 4.78
N TYR A 39 10.30 -12.45 4.51
CA TYR A 39 11.16 -13.45 5.12
C TYR A 39 12.63 -13.39 4.66
N PRO A 40 12.95 -13.17 3.39
CA PRO A 40 14.34 -12.94 2.97
C PRO A 40 14.95 -11.68 3.60
N ALA A 41 14.16 -10.60 3.73
CA ALA A 41 14.63 -9.38 4.38
C ALA A 41 14.91 -9.59 5.89
N LEU A 42 14.09 -10.38 6.58
CA LEU A 42 14.32 -10.76 7.97
C LEU A 42 15.58 -11.62 8.11
N SER A 43 15.79 -12.62 7.23
CA SER A 43 17.01 -13.46 7.25
C SER A 43 18.27 -12.62 7.02
N GLN A 44 18.22 -11.67 6.09
CA GLN A 44 19.34 -10.76 5.85
C GLN A 44 19.65 -9.90 7.08
N LEU A 45 18.65 -9.37 7.76
CA LEU A 45 18.82 -8.58 8.99
C LEU A 45 19.32 -9.43 10.16
N GLU A 46 18.97 -10.71 10.22
CA GLU A 46 19.49 -11.68 11.17
C GLU A 46 20.96 -12.00 10.90
N ASP A 47 21.33 -12.24 9.64
CA ASP A 47 22.71 -12.48 9.20
C ASP A 47 23.63 -11.27 9.49
N GLU A 48 23.09 -10.07 9.45
CA GLU A 48 23.77 -8.83 9.81
C GLU A 48 23.84 -8.58 11.32
N GLY A 49 23.20 -9.42 12.14
CA GLY A 49 23.18 -9.28 13.59
C GLY A 49 22.25 -8.20 14.13
N LEU A 50 21.43 -7.57 13.29
CA LEU A 50 20.53 -6.48 13.70
C LEU A 50 19.20 -6.98 14.25
N VAL A 51 18.80 -8.19 13.86
CA VAL A 51 17.55 -8.85 14.27
C VAL A 51 17.88 -10.25 14.78
N LEU A 52 17.17 -10.66 15.83
CA LEU A 52 17.17 -12.01 16.35
C LEU A 52 15.80 -12.64 16.03
N ILE A 53 15.78 -13.86 15.50
CA ILE A 53 14.55 -14.63 15.24
C ILE A 53 14.46 -15.79 16.21
N ASP A 54 13.59 -15.67 17.21
CA ASP A 54 13.33 -16.70 18.21
C ASP A 54 11.98 -17.39 18.02
N LYS A 55 11.86 -18.62 18.52
CA LYS A 55 10.59 -19.31 18.63
C LYS A 55 9.92 -19.00 19.95
N VAL A 56 8.94 -18.09 19.94
CA VAL A 56 8.10 -17.79 21.09
C VAL A 56 6.74 -18.47 20.90
N ALA A 57 6.33 -19.31 21.83
CA ALA A 57 5.07 -20.07 21.76
C ALA A 57 4.86 -20.84 20.43
N GLY A 58 5.92 -21.40 19.87
CA GLY A 58 5.89 -22.17 18.62
C GLY A 58 5.89 -21.33 17.32
N ARG A 59 5.91 -20.00 17.43
CA ARG A 59 5.96 -19.07 16.28
C ARG A 59 7.31 -18.36 16.22
N LYS A 60 7.83 -18.18 15.00
CA LYS A 60 9.04 -17.39 14.77
C LYS A 60 8.73 -15.91 14.98
N THR A 61 9.33 -15.31 16.01
CA THR A 61 9.19 -13.89 16.37
C THR A 61 10.52 -13.18 16.13
N ALA A 62 10.52 -12.10 15.42
CA ALA A 62 11.68 -11.24 15.19
C ALA A 62 11.72 -10.12 16.24
N ALA A 63 12.91 -9.80 16.73
CA ALA A 63 13.17 -8.70 17.65
C ALA A 63 14.48 -8.01 17.28
N LEU A 64 14.62 -6.71 17.57
CA LEU A 64 15.91 -6.04 17.44
C LEU A 64 16.90 -6.55 18.49
N THR A 65 18.15 -6.74 18.08
CA THR A 65 19.29 -6.89 18.98
C THR A 65 19.70 -5.53 19.55
N ASP A 66 20.63 -5.49 20.50
CA ASP A 66 21.21 -4.23 20.99
C ASP A 66 21.96 -3.48 19.88
N GLU A 67 22.63 -4.21 18.98
CA GLU A 67 23.27 -3.66 17.78
C GLU A 67 22.22 -3.12 16.80
N GLY A 68 21.09 -3.82 16.64
CA GLY A 68 19.96 -3.36 15.84
C GLY A 68 19.35 -2.06 16.36
N ARG A 69 19.19 -1.90 17.67
CA ARG A 69 18.71 -0.66 18.31
C ARG A 69 19.68 0.48 18.08
N THR A 70 20.97 0.25 18.31
CA THR A 70 22.03 1.23 18.06
C THR A 70 22.07 1.65 16.60
N HIS A 71 21.89 0.70 15.67
CA HIS A 71 21.82 0.97 14.24
C HIS A 71 20.62 1.87 13.87
N VAL A 72 19.43 1.57 14.42
CA VAL A 72 18.23 2.38 14.18
C VAL A 72 18.42 3.80 14.72
N ASP A 73 18.97 3.96 15.92
CA ASP A 73 19.22 5.27 16.53
C ASP A 73 20.21 6.11 15.72
N ALA A 74 21.31 5.47 15.28
CA ALA A 74 22.36 6.15 14.50
C ALA A 74 21.92 6.57 13.09
N HIS A 75 20.98 5.81 12.49
CA HIS A 75 20.56 6.01 11.10
C HIS A 75 19.09 6.46 10.99
N ARG A 76 18.50 6.94 12.07
CA ARG A 76 17.08 7.34 12.12
C ARG A 76 16.71 8.34 11.02
N GLY A 77 17.60 9.28 10.70
CA GLY A 77 17.42 10.24 9.61
C GLY A 77 17.40 9.58 8.22
N ASP A 78 18.30 8.59 8.01
CA ASP A 78 18.42 7.87 6.74
C ASP A 78 17.33 6.82 6.55
N LEU A 79 16.85 6.23 7.66
CA LEU A 79 15.71 5.29 7.64
C LEU A 79 14.41 6.00 7.26
N GLY A 80 14.31 7.31 7.48
CA GLY A 80 13.20 8.15 7.05
C GLY A 80 11.85 7.68 7.53
N SER A 81 10.84 7.92 6.71
CA SER A 81 9.49 7.37 6.88
C SER A 81 9.15 6.47 5.69
N PRO A 82 9.51 5.18 5.72
CA PRO A 82 9.32 4.29 4.57
C PRO A 82 7.84 4.13 4.16
N TRP A 83 6.92 4.49 5.04
CA TRP A 83 5.47 4.55 4.75
C TRP A 83 5.14 5.74 3.87
N ASP A 84 5.76 6.90 4.09
CA ASP A 84 5.55 8.14 3.34
C ASP A 84 6.25 8.08 1.98
N ASP A 85 7.47 7.51 1.92
CA ASP A 85 8.22 7.32 0.67
C ASP A 85 7.45 6.45 -0.34
N VAL A 86 6.84 5.36 0.12
CA VAL A 86 5.98 4.52 -0.73
C VAL A 86 4.70 5.26 -1.10
N ALA A 87 4.20 6.03 -0.17
CA ALA A 87 3.04 6.86 -0.40
C ALA A 87 3.33 7.98 -1.43
N GLU A 88 4.54 8.52 -1.55
CA GLU A 88 4.96 9.49 -2.58
C GLU A 88 5.22 8.83 -3.95
N SER A 89 5.62 7.56 -3.97
CA SER A 89 5.84 6.82 -5.21
C SER A 89 4.54 6.36 -5.90
N VAL A 90 3.43 6.26 -5.15
CA VAL A 90 2.08 6.08 -5.70
C VAL A 90 1.51 7.49 -5.89
N GLY A 91 1.45 7.97 -7.12
CA GLY A 91 1.10 9.33 -7.49
C GLY A 91 -0.01 9.97 -6.63
N VAL A 92 0.08 11.27 -6.47
CA VAL A 92 -0.77 12.11 -5.62
C VAL A 92 -2.27 11.80 -5.82
N ASP A 93 -2.66 11.49 -7.06
CA ASP A 93 -4.04 11.22 -7.46
C ASP A 93 -4.67 9.95 -6.82
N ALA A 94 -3.89 8.89 -6.62
CA ALA A 94 -4.42 7.64 -6.05
C ALA A 94 -4.64 7.72 -4.52
N ARG A 95 -3.92 8.60 -3.82
CA ARG A 95 -4.12 8.88 -2.39
C ARG A 95 -5.36 9.71 -2.17
N ASP A 96 -5.51 10.76 -2.96
CA ASP A 96 -6.66 11.63 -2.89
C ASP A 96 -7.94 10.83 -3.14
N LEU A 97 -7.92 9.90 -4.10
CA LEU A 97 -9.06 9.04 -4.38
C LEU A 97 -9.38 8.09 -3.21
N ARG A 98 -8.38 7.50 -2.54
CA ARG A 98 -8.61 6.64 -1.36
C ARG A 98 -9.14 7.43 -0.17
N ALA A 99 -8.61 8.63 0.06
CA ALA A 99 -9.09 9.52 1.11
C ALA A 99 -10.55 9.93 0.84
N LEU A 100 -10.89 10.25 -0.40
CA LEU A 100 -12.26 10.56 -0.83
C LEU A 100 -13.20 9.38 -0.66
N ILE A 101 -12.75 8.16 -0.99
CA ILE A 101 -13.53 6.93 -0.76
C ILE A 101 -13.79 6.76 0.74
N GLY A 102 -12.78 6.94 1.60
CA GLY A 102 -12.95 6.85 3.04
C GLY A 102 -13.95 7.85 3.60
N GLN A 103 -13.89 9.11 3.15
CA GLN A 103 -14.84 10.16 3.53
C GLN A 103 -16.27 9.84 3.03
N LEU A 104 -16.38 9.37 1.79
CA LEU A 104 -17.66 8.97 1.20
C LEU A 104 -18.31 7.81 1.97
N MET A 105 -17.53 6.79 2.33
CA MET A 105 -18.01 5.66 3.13
C MET A 105 -18.43 6.08 4.53
N GLY A 106 -17.71 7.02 5.15
CA GLY A 106 -18.08 7.61 6.44
C GLY A 106 -19.42 8.35 6.37
N ALA A 107 -19.59 9.20 5.37
CA ALA A 107 -20.83 9.93 5.14
C ALA A 107 -22.03 8.99 4.84
N ALA A 108 -21.81 8.01 3.96
CA ALA A 108 -22.82 7.02 3.63
C ALA A 108 -23.25 6.19 4.86
N GLY A 109 -22.28 5.82 5.71
CA GLY A 109 -22.54 5.11 6.97
C GLY A 109 -23.38 5.92 7.95
N GLN A 110 -23.14 7.23 8.05
CA GLN A 110 -23.97 8.13 8.88
C GLN A 110 -25.42 8.21 8.36
N VAL A 111 -25.59 8.39 7.04
CA VAL A 111 -26.95 8.41 6.44
C VAL A 111 -27.66 7.10 6.66
N ALA A 112 -26.99 5.96 6.49
CA ALA A 112 -27.57 4.63 6.71
C ALA A 112 -27.95 4.39 8.18
N GLY A 113 -27.18 4.97 9.15
CA GLY A 113 -27.43 4.76 10.59
C GLY A 113 -28.48 5.66 11.20
N VAL A 114 -28.57 6.92 10.77
CA VAL A 114 -29.44 7.93 11.42
C VAL A 114 -30.34 8.71 10.43
N GLY A 115 -30.24 8.40 9.14
CA GLY A 115 -31.03 9.08 8.10
C GLY A 115 -32.49 8.63 8.07
N THR A 116 -33.35 9.52 7.59
CA THR A 116 -34.74 9.18 7.27
C THR A 116 -34.78 8.25 6.04
N PRO A 117 -35.86 7.48 5.82
CA PRO A 117 -36.00 6.63 4.63
C PRO A 117 -35.76 7.38 3.31
N ALA A 118 -36.27 8.60 3.18
CA ALA A 118 -36.05 9.44 1.99
C ALA A 118 -34.58 9.84 1.79
N GLN A 119 -33.85 10.11 2.86
CA GLN A 119 -32.41 10.43 2.81
C GLN A 119 -31.58 9.20 2.45
N VAL A 120 -31.94 8.02 2.94
CA VAL A 120 -31.28 6.75 2.59
C VAL A 120 -31.49 6.43 1.10
N GLU A 121 -32.72 6.62 0.58
CA GLU A 121 -33.03 6.42 -0.83
C GLU A 121 -32.22 7.39 -1.73
N GLN A 122 -32.17 8.68 -1.38
CA GLN A 122 -31.38 9.66 -2.10
C GLN A 122 -29.88 9.35 -2.08
N ALA A 123 -29.35 8.89 -0.95
CA ALA A 123 -27.95 8.49 -0.85
C ALA A 123 -27.66 7.25 -1.71
N ALA A 124 -28.57 6.28 -1.80
CA ALA A 124 -28.44 5.11 -2.66
C ALA A 124 -28.39 5.48 -4.14
N GLU A 125 -29.19 6.44 -4.58
CA GLU A 125 -29.17 6.97 -5.94
C GLU A 125 -27.81 7.62 -6.27
N ILE A 126 -27.30 8.50 -5.38
CA ILE A 126 -26.00 9.17 -5.53
C ILE A 126 -24.88 8.14 -5.66
N LEU A 127 -24.83 7.14 -4.78
CA LEU A 127 -23.80 6.09 -4.81
C LEU A 127 -23.89 5.23 -6.07
N THR A 128 -25.10 4.96 -6.54
CA THR A 128 -25.32 4.19 -7.77
C THR A 128 -24.83 4.94 -8.99
N GLU A 129 -25.09 6.23 -9.09
CA GLU A 129 -24.63 7.06 -10.21
C GLU A 129 -23.12 7.29 -10.15
N ALA A 130 -22.54 7.52 -8.98
CA ALA A 130 -21.11 7.63 -8.79
C ALA A 130 -20.39 6.36 -9.27
N ARG A 131 -20.89 5.18 -8.89
CA ARG A 131 -20.36 3.89 -9.36
C ARG A 131 -20.41 3.77 -10.90
N ARG A 132 -21.53 4.13 -11.52
CA ARG A 132 -21.67 4.09 -12.99
C ARG A 132 -20.67 5.02 -13.67
N SER A 133 -20.52 6.22 -13.13
CA SER A 133 -19.58 7.22 -13.67
C SER A 133 -18.12 6.75 -13.57
N LEU A 134 -17.72 6.12 -12.48
CA LEU A 134 -16.39 5.53 -12.34
C LEU A 134 -16.14 4.40 -13.34
N TYR A 135 -17.13 3.54 -13.62
CA TYR A 135 -16.99 2.51 -14.65
C TYR A 135 -16.91 3.09 -16.06
N ARG A 136 -17.57 4.22 -16.35
CA ARG A 136 -17.42 4.91 -17.64
C ARG A 136 -15.99 5.43 -17.84
N ILE A 137 -15.38 6.00 -16.80
CA ILE A 137 -13.98 6.44 -16.84
C ILE A 137 -13.04 5.27 -17.17
N LEU A 138 -13.28 4.09 -16.60
CA LEU A 138 -12.48 2.88 -16.87
C LEU A 138 -12.73 2.31 -18.28
N ALA A 139 -13.92 2.51 -18.83
CA ALA A 139 -14.29 2.05 -20.16
C ALA A 139 -13.88 3.02 -21.27
N ASP A 140 -13.59 4.28 -20.93
CA ASP A 140 -13.03 5.27 -21.83
C ASP A 140 -11.54 4.98 -21.98
N ASP A 141 -11.20 4.08 -22.89
CA ASP A 141 -9.81 3.80 -23.26
C ASP A 141 -9.20 5.13 -23.76
N GLY A 142 -8.35 5.74 -22.92
CA GLY A 142 -7.55 6.90 -23.32
C GLY A 142 -6.84 6.63 -24.64
N PRO A 143 -6.38 7.67 -25.34
CA PRO A 143 -5.86 7.55 -26.70
C PRO A 143 -4.80 6.46 -26.76
N THR A 144 -5.12 5.35 -27.44
CA THR A 144 -4.15 4.36 -27.84
C THR A 144 -3.09 5.09 -28.66
N ASP A 145 -1.88 5.14 -28.13
CA ASP A 145 -0.68 5.55 -28.81
C ASP A 145 -0.58 4.65 -30.05
N ARG A 146 -1.15 5.13 -31.18
CA ARG A 146 -0.96 4.48 -32.46
C ARG A 146 0.48 4.74 -32.83
N ASP A 147 1.26 3.70 -32.77
CA ASP A 147 2.59 3.57 -33.36
C ASP A 147 2.56 4.13 -34.80
N PRO A 148 3.35 5.17 -35.15
CA PRO A 148 3.31 5.78 -36.46
C PRO A 148 4.18 5.03 -37.49
N ASP A 149 4.48 3.74 -37.30
CA ASP A 149 5.41 2.97 -38.13
C ASP A 149 4.74 1.82 -38.90
N ASP A 150 3.61 2.11 -39.56
CA ASP A 150 3.06 1.19 -40.58
C ASP A 150 2.95 1.87 -41.93
N THR A 151 4.10 2.40 -42.39
CA THR A 151 4.27 2.74 -43.81
C THR A 151 4.62 1.46 -44.58
N VAL A 152 3.60 0.76 -45.00
CA VAL A 152 3.69 -0.36 -45.92
C VAL A 152 4.32 0.13 -47.24
N ASP A 153 5.51 -0.39 -47.47
CA ASP A 153 6.25 -0.38 -48.74
C ASP A 153 5.37 -0.92 -49.86
N ALA A 154 5.05 -0.10 -50.83
CA ALA A 154 4.33 -0.50 -52.05
C ALA A 154 5.31 -1.09 -53.06
N PRO A 155 5.08 -2.29 -53.62
CA PRO A 155 5.95 -2.82 -54.63
C PRO A 155 5.72 -2.10 -55.97
N ASP A 156 6.82 -1.60 -56.51
CA ASP A 156 6.98 -1.02 -57.82
C ASP A 156 6.64 -2.06 -58.90
N ALA A 157 5.66 -1.75 -59.77
CA ALA A 157 5.30 -2.56 -60.92
C ALA A 157 5.91 -1.97 -62.19
N THR A 158 6.85 -2.74 -62.80
CA THR A 158 7.20 -2.59 -64.23
C THR A 158 7.32 -3.95 -64.85
#